data_2afbbb6b9b70b6594ad15429b6cb5690
#
_entry.id   2afbbb6b9b70b6594ad15429b6cb5690
#
_cell.length_a   1.000
_cell.length_b   1.000
_cell.length_c   1.000
_cell.angle_alpha   90.00
_cell.angle_beta   90.00
_cell.angle_gamma   90.00
#
_symmetry.space_group_name_H-M   'P 1'
#
loop_
_entity.id
_entity.type
_entity.pdbx_description
1 polymer ?
#
loop_
_entity_poly.entity_id
_entity_poly.type
_entity_poly.pdbx_seq_one_letter_code
_entity_poly.pdbx_strand_id
1 'polypeptide(L)'
;MVGPLKDLLNHQAWADAIFFHAWQRSNRLDDEDLRTRTDHLVTTQEAFIKVLKGDEVVLLEHPLPDFEALKARCEAVHQVFKALGYGLDAASLARTVRVPWFPDPPCVISVSDALLQVCLHSQHHRGQSMARIKALGAAPKNVDYIIWLWKQKPEARW
;
A
#
# COMPACT_ATOMS: atom_id res chain seq x y z
N MET A 1 -18.17 5.14 9.63
CA MET A 1 -17.21 4.21 8.98
C MET A 1 -16.22 4.92 8.05
N VAL A 2 -16.61 6.03 7.38
CA VAL A 2 -15.73 6.78 6.44
C VAL A 2 -14.44 7.30 7.11
N GLY A 3 -14.54 7.91 8.29
CA GLY A 3 -13.39 8.49 9.00
C GLY A 3 -12.25 7.50 9.27
N PRO A 4 -12.51 6.38 9.95
CA PRO A 4 -11.48 5.39 10.22
C PRO A 4 -10.81 4.81 8.98
N LEU A 5 -11.53 4.65 7.85
CA LEU A 5 -10.95 4.16 6.60
C LEU A 5 -10.02 5.20 5.97
N LYS A 6 -10.40 6.49 6.00
CA LYS A 6 -9.50 7.58 5.58
C LYS A 6 -8.23 7.62 6.43
N ASP A 7 -8.36 7.46 7.73
CA ASP A 7 -7.24 7.38 8.65
C ASP A 7 -6.32 6.20 8.33
N LEU A 8 -6.87 5.02 8.01
CA LEU A 8 -6.09 3.87 7.61
C LEU A 8 -5.30 4.12 6.32
N LEU A 9 -5.91 4.74 5.30
CA LEU A 9 -5.23 5.08 4.04
C LEU A 9 -4.08 6.07 4.30
N ASN A 10 -4.28 7.10 5.11
CA ASN A 10 -3.24 8.05 5.48
C ASN A 10 -2.11 7.39 6.30
N HIS A 11 -2.49 6.48 7.21
CA HIS A 11 -1.51 5.69 7.96
C HIS A 11 -0.66 4.80 7.03
N GLN A 12 -1.26 4.17 6.00
CA GLN A 12 -0.49 3.36 5.04
C GLN A 12 0.58 4.21 4.34
N ALA A 13 0.22 5.40 3.86
CA ALA A 13 1.18 6.33 3.23
C ALA A 13 2.34 6.70 4.17
N TRP A 14 2.02 7.07 5.42
CA TRP A 14 3.03 7.39 6.44
C TRP A 14 3.94 6.20 6.76
N ALA A 15 3.37 5.01 6.89
CA ALA A 15 4.12 3.82 7.23
C ALA A 15 5.03 3.35 6.10
N ASP A 16 4.57 3.47 4.83
CA ASP A 16 5.38 3.14 3.67
C ASP A 16 6.53 4.15 3.46
N ALA A 17 6.30 5.45 3.68
CA ALA A 17 7.38 6.43 3.66
C ALA A 17 8.47 6.10 4.71
N ILE A 18 8.08 5.71 5.93
CA ILE A 18 9.04 5.28 6.97
C ILE A 18 9.79 4.01 6.57
N PHE A 19 9.10 3.07 5.90
CA PHE A 19 9.72 1.87 5.35
C PHE A 19 10.81 2.21 4.33
N PHE A 20 10.52 3.07 3.35
CA PHE A 20 11.52 3.50 2.36
C PHE A 20 12.72 4.21 3.00
N HIS A 21 12.50 5.07 3.99
CA HIS A 21 13.61 5.66 4.75
C HIS A 21 14.44 4.63 5.52
N ALA A 22 13.81 3.58 6.07
CA ALA A 22 14.54 2.50 6.74
C ALA A 22 15.36 1.67 5.75
N TRP A 23 14.78 1.37 4.58
CA TRP A 23 15.47 0.67 3.51
C TRP A 23 16.68 1.47 3.00
N GLN A 24 16.50 2.77 2.73
CA GLN A 24 17.60 3.65 2.31
C GLN A 24 18.76 3.64 3.31
N ARG A 25 18.47 3.68 4.62
CA ARG A 25 19.51 3.62 5.68
C ARG A 25 20.18 2.25 5.83
N SER A 26 19.61 1.18 5.26
CA SER A 26 20.27 -0.13 5.28
C SER A 26 21.48 -0.22 4.34
N ASN A 27 21.67 0.74 3.42
CA ASN A 27 22.66 0.71 2.35
C ASN A 27 22.60 -0.55 1.47
N ARG A 28 21.42 -1.18 1.37
CA ARG A 28 21.16 -2.39 0.58
C ARG A 28 20.00 -2.15 -0.39
N LEU A 29 20.13 -1.09 -1.20
CA LEU A 29 19.10 -0.68 -2.16
C LEU A 29 18.92 -1.71 -3.28
N ASP A 30 19.91 -2.54 -3.53
CA ASP A 30 19.99 -3.63 -4.48
C ASP A 30 19.42 -4.96 -3.96
N ASP A 31 18.98 -5.03 -2.69
CA ASP A 31 18.43 -6.27 -2.11
C ASP A 31 17.22 -6.76 -2.89
N GLU A 32 17.37 -7.91 -3.56
CA GLU A 32 16.38 -8.46 -4.48
C GLU A 32 15.08 -8.86 -3.76
N ASP A 33 15.18 -9.39 -2.52
CA ASP A 33 14.01 -9.78 -1.73
C ASP A 33 13.16 -8.56 -1.36
N LEU A 34 13.79 -7.45 -0.96
CA LEU A 34 13.07 -6.19 -0.69
C LEU A 34 12.44 -5.61 -1.97
N ARG A 35 13.17 -5.63 -3.08
CA ARG A 35 12.66 -5.13 -4.37
C ARG A 35 11.45 -5.95 -4.82
N THR A 36 11.55 -7.28 -4.80
CA THR A 36 10.47 -8.19 -5.22
C THR A 36 9.22 -8.02 -4.36
N ARG A 37 9.35 -7.96 -3.04
CA ARG A 37 8.22 -7.77 -2.13
C ARG A 37 7.57 -6.41 -2.30
N THR A 38 8.38 -5.37 -2.48
CA THR A 38 7.89 -4.00 -2.66
C THR A 38 7.21 -3.85 -4.02
N ASP A 39 7.75 -4.44 -5.08
CA ASP A 39 7.13 -4.45 -6.40
C ASP A 39 5.77 -5.15 -6.38
N HIS A 40 5.68 -6.33 -5.75
CA HIS A 40 4.41 -7.01 -5.54
C HIS A 40 3.40 -6.16 -4.76
N LEU A 41 3.84 -5.51 -3.70
CA LEU A 41 2.99 -4.63 -2.89
C LEU A 41 2.41 -3.49 -3.74
N VAL A 42 3.28 -2.75 -4.44
CA VAL A 42 2.89 -1.59 -5.23
C VAL A 42 2.01 -2.01 -6.41
N THR A 43 2.36 -3.08 -7.11
CA THR A 43 1.56 -3.64 -8.21
C THR A 43 0.16 -4.04 -7.75
N THR A 44 0.03 -4.63 -6.57
CA THR A 44 -1.27 -4.96 -5.99
C THR A 44 -2.08 -3.70 -5.68
N GLN A 45 -1.47 -2.67 -5.13
CA GLN A 45 -2.12 -1.39 -4.86
C GLN A 45 -2.60 -0.72 -6.17
N GLU A 46 -1.77 -0.71 -7.22
CA GLU A 46 -2.13 -0.21 -8.55
C GLU A 46 -3.30 -0.99 -9.17
N ALA A 47 -3.29 -2.31 -9.03
CA ALA A 47 -4.38 -3.17 -9.51
C ALA A 47 -5.71 -2.83 -8.81
N PHE A 48 -5.69 -2.65 -7.47
CA PHE A 48 -6.89 -2.26 -6.73
C PHE A 48 -7.37 -0.85 -7.07
N ILE A 49 -6.49 0.10 -7.40
CA ILE A 49 -6.89 1.42 -7.92
C ILE A 49 -7.70 1.26 -9.22
N LYS A 50 -7.25 0.41 -10.15
CA LYS A 50 -7.97 0.12 -11.39
C LYS A 50 -9.34 -0.52 -11.10
N VAL A 51 -9.39 -1.52 -10.21
CA VAL A 51 -10.65 -2.15 -9.77
C VAL A 51 -11.63 -1.11 -9.20
N LEU A 52 -11.15 -0.21 -8.35
CA LEU A 52 -11.97 0.84 -7.73
C LEU A 52 -12.52 1.84 -8.74
N LYS A 53 -11.76 2.13 -9.80
CA LYS A 53 -12.16 3.01 -10.91
C LYS A 53 -13.06 2.31 -11.93
N GLY A 54 -13.08 0.98 -11.96
CA GLY A 54 -13.74 0.18 -12.98
C GLY A 54 -12.93 0.05 -14.27
N ASP A 55 -11.63 0.30 -14.20
CA ASP A 55 -10.70 0.16 -15.30
C ASP A 55 -10.28 -1.32 -15.48
N GLU A 56 -9.85 -1.67 -16.70
CA GLU A 56 -9.30 -3.00 -16.97
C GLU A 56 -7.99 -3.20 -16.22
N VAL A 57 -7.87 -4.37 -15.57
CA VAL A 57 -6.64 -4.76 -14.87
C VAL A 57 -5.84 -5.69 -15.78
N VAL A 58 -4.75 -5.16 -16.34
CA VAL A 58 -3.75 -5.94 -17.08
C VAL A 58 -2.48 -5.96 -16.23
N LEU A 59 -2.09 -7.16 -15.78
CA LEU A 59 -0.82 -7.39 -15.09
C LEU A 59 0.21 -7.82 -16.14
N LEU A 60 1.12 -6.92 -16.48
CA LEU A 60 2.21 -7.20 -17.42
C LEU A 60 3.46 -7.61 -16.64
N GLU A 61 4.16 -8.60 -17.14
CA GLU A 61 5.52 -8.88 -16.69
C GLU A 61 6.44 -7.71 -17.06
N HIS A 62 7.27 -7.29 -16.14
CA HIS A 62 8.25 -6.22 -16.34
C HIS A 62 9.53 -6.56 -15.57
N PRO A 63 10.68 -6.02 -15.98
CA PRO A 63 11.92 -6.14 -15.22
C PRO A 63 11.73 -5.62 -13.80
N LEU A 64 12.35 -6.28 -12.81
CA LEU A 64 12.26 -5.87 -11.42
C LEU A 64 12.80 -4.44 -11.23
N PRO A 65 11.96 -3.47 -10.82
CA PRO A 65 12.36 -2.07 -10.71
C PRO A 65 13.43 -1.86 -9.63
N ASP A 66 14.20 -0.80 -9.75
CA ASP A 66 15.12 -0.37 -8.70
C ASP A 66 14.41 0.35 -7.55
N PHE A 67 15.17 0.70 -6.52
CA PHE A 67 14.67 1.37 -5.32
C PHE A 67 13.94 2.69 -5.63
N GLU A 68 14.52 3.54 -6.49
CA GLU A 68 13.96 4.86 -6.79
C GLU A 68 12.66 4.75 -7.59
N ALA A 69 12.61 3.84 -8.55
CA ALA A 69 11.38 3.56 -9.30
C ALA A 69 10.26 3.01 -8.39
N LEU A 70 10.57 2.09 -7.48
CA LEU A 70 9.63 1.54 -6.52
C LEU A 70 9.11 2.62 -5.56
N LYS A 71 10.00 3.48 -5.06
CA LYS A 71 9.64 4.59 -4.17
C LYS A 71 8.70 5.56 -4.88
N ALA A 72 9.03 5.98 -6.11
CA ALA A 72 8.21 6.90 -6.89
C ALA A 72 6.83 6.31 -7.20
N ARG A 73 6.75 5.02 -7.59
CA ARG A 73 5.46 4.34 -7.82
C ARG A 73 4.62 4.27 -6.54
N CYS A 74 5.23 3.91 -5.41
CA CYS A 74 4.54 3.82 -4.13
C CYS A 74 3.99 5.20 -3.71
N GLU A 75 4.78 6.26 -3.82
CA GLU A 75 4.33 7.63 -3.55
C GLU A 75 3.13 8.01 -4.44
N ALA A 76 3.21 7.75 -5.76
CA ALA A 76 2.13 8.03 -6.71
C ALA A 76 0.83 7.29 -6.35
N VAL A 77 0.93 6.02 -5.98
CA VAL A 77 -0.21 5.19 -5.51
C VAL A 77 -0.89 5.83 -4.30
N HIS A 78 -0.12 6.28 -3.32
CA HIS A 78 -0.68 6.92 -2.12
C HIS A 78 -1.31 8.27 -2.41
N GLN A 79 -0.82 9.04 -3.39
CA GLN A 79 -1.51 10.26 -3.85
C GLN A 79 -2.89 9.93 -4.44
N VAL A 80 -3.00 8.85 -5.22
CA VAL A 80 -4.29 8.40 -5.75
C VAL A 80 -5.24 7.96 -4.63
N PHE A 81 -4.79 7.16 -3.66
CA PHE A 81 -5.62 6.77 -2.51
C PHE A 81 -6.04 7.97 -1.67
N LYS A 82 -5.18 8.96 -1.47
CA LYS A 82 -5.53 10.19 -0.77
C LYS A 82 -6.64 10.94 -1.51
N ALA A 83 -6.52 11.09 -2.84
CA ALA A 83 -7.54 11.72 -3.67
C ALA A 83 -8.87 10.95 -3.62
N LEU A 84 -8.85 9.62 -3.76
CA LEU A 84 -10.03 8.77 -3.60
C LEU A 84 -10.68 8.96 -2.23
N GLY A 85 -9.87 9.01 -1.17
CA GLY A 85 -10.32 9.21 0.21
C GLY A 85 -11.15 10.47 0.43
N TYR A 86 -10.87 11.56 -0.29
CA TYR A 86 -11.66 12.79 -0.20
C TYR A 86 -13.10 12.63 -0.73
N GLY A 87 -13.31 11.77 -1.73
CA GLY A 87 -14.62 11.51 -2.33
C GLY A 87 -15.44 10.40 -1.64
N LEU A 88 -14.91 9.74 -0.62
CA LEU A 88 -15.62 8.64 0.05
C LEU A 88 -16.80 9.14 0.89
N ASP A 89 -17.96 8.56 0.61
CA ASP A 89 -19.16 8.64 1.41
C ASP A 89 -19.77 7.25 1.65
N ALA A 90 -20.88 7.17 2.33
CA ALA A 90 -21.52 5.89 2.64
C ALA A 90 -21.99 5.13 1.38
N ALA A 91 -22.46 5.85 0.37
CA ALA A 91 -22.96 5.26 -0.86
C ALA A 91 -21.82 4.72 -1.73
N SER A 92 -20.74 5.49 -1.89
CA SER A 92 -19.53 5.05 -2.62
C SER A 92 -18.86 3.84 -1.97
N LEU A 93 -18.81 3.79 -0.62
CA LEU A 93 -18.27 2.64 0.12
C LEU A 93 -19.10 1.37 -0.02
N ALA A 94 -20.43 1.48 -0.19
CA ALA A 94 -21.31 0.35 -0.38
C ALA A 94 -21.36 -0.16 -1.82
N ARG A 95 -20.88 0.62 -2.81
CA ARG A 95 -20.79 0.20 -4.20
C ARG A 95 -19.93 -1.07 -4.30
N THR A 96 -20.35 -2.01 -5.15
CA THR A 96 -19.59 -3.24 -5.37
C THR A 96 -18.63 -3.13 -6.54
N VAL A 97 -17.52 -3.87 -6.44
CA VAL A 97 -16.48 -4.02 -7.47
C VAL A 97 -16.17 -5.50 -7.65
N ARG A 98 -15.79 -5.89 -8.86
CA ARG A 98 -15.33 -7.25 -9.16
C ARG A 98 -13.80 -7.29 -9.13
N VAL A 99 -13.26 -8.30 -8.45
CA VAL A 99 -11.84 -8.60 -8.41
C VAL A 99 -11.51 -9.61 -9.50
N PRO A 100 -10.88 -9.22 -10.61
CA PRO A 100 -10.84 -10.03 -11.82
C PRO A 100 -9.95 -11.28 -11.74
N TRP A 101 -8.98 -11.31 -10.83
CA TRP A 101 -8.08 -12.47 -10.64
C TRP A 101 -8.66 -13.60 -9.79
N PHE A 102 -9.91 -13.46 -9.33
CA PHE A 102 -10.69 -14.53 -8.71
C PHE A 102 -11.97 -14.76 -9.53
N PRO A 103 -11.88 -15.55 -10.64
CA PRO A 103 -12.99 -15.68 -11.59
C PRO A 103 -14.06 -16.69 -11.17
N ASP A 104 -13.70 -17.73 -10.41
CA ASP A 104 -14.59 -18.84 -10.05
C ASP A 104 -14.35 -19.33 -8.61
N PRO A 105 -15.32 -19.13 -7.69
CA PRO A 105 -16.49 -18.27 -7.86
C PRO A 105 -16.10 -16.79 -8.05
N PRO A 106 -16.92 -16.00 -8.77
CA PRO A 106 -16.60 -14.58 -8.99
C PRO A 106 -16.50 -13.83 -7.67
N CYS A 107 -15.37 -13.15 -7.46
CA CYS A 107 -15.15 -12.32 -6.28
C CYS A 107 -15.74 -10.92 -6.51
N VAL A 108 -16.89 -10.65 -5.87
CA VAL A 108 -17.53 -9.33 -5.86
C VAL A 108 -17.59 -8.84 -4.42
N ILE A 109 -16.97 -7.69 -4.17
CA ILE A 109 -16.83 -7.12 -2.83
C ILE A 109 -17.24 -5.66 -2.82
N SER A 110 -17.48 -5.09 -1.63
CA SER A 110 -17.73 -3.65 -1.52
C SER A 110 -16.45 -2.85 -1.73
N VAL A 111 -16.57 -1.58 -2.13
CA VAL A 111 -15.44 -0.63 -2.16
C VAL A 111 -14.77 -0.54 -0.79
N SER A 112 -15.58 -0.59 0.29
CA SER A 112 -15.05 -0.62 1.66
C SER A 112 -14.13 -1.81 1.90
N ASP A 113 -14.55 -3.02 1.48
CA ASP A 113 -13.75 -4.24 1.64
C ASP A 113 -12.49 -4.21 0.77
N ALA A 114 -12.61 -3.68 -0.45
CA ALA A 114 -11.45 -3.51 -1.34
C ALA A 114 -10.39 -2.59 -0.73
N LEU A 115 -10.79 -1.46 -0.14
CA LEU A 115 -9.86 -0.55 0.54
C LEU A 115 -9.27 -1.14 1.82
N LEU A 116 -10.07 -1.89 2.59
CA LEU A 116 -9.57 -2.65 3.75
C LEU A 116 -8.56 -3.71 3.32
N GLN A 117 -8.85 -4.45 2.25
CA GLN A 117 -7.92 -5.44 1.69
C GLN A 117 -6.58 -4.79 1.33
N VAL A 118 -6.58 -3.63 0.66
CA VAL A 118 -5.35 -2.89 0.35
C VAL A 118 -4.56 -2.57 1.62
N CYS A 119 -5.22 -2.05 2.67
CA CYS A 119 -4.55 -1.70 3.92
C CYS A 119 -3.95 -2.94 4.63
N LEU A 120 -4.71 -4.04 4.72
CA LEU A 120 -4.28 -5.27 5.37
C LEU A 120 -3.14 -5.95 4.61
N HIS A 121 -3.24 -6.01 3.28
CA HIS A 121 -2.21 -6.57 2.41
C HIS A 121 -0.91 -5.77 2.49
N SER A 122 -1.01 -4.43 2.47
CA SER A 122 0.14 -3.55 2.65
C SER A 122 0.80 -3.73 4.00
N GLN A 123 0.02 -3.85 5.08
CA GLN A 123 0.55 -4.10 6.42
C GLN A 123 1.29 -5.44 6.49
N HIS A 124 0.74 -6.50 5.86
CA HIS A 124 1.37 -7.83 5.83
C HIS A 124 2.75 -7.78 5.15
N HIS A 125 2.81 -7.27 3.90
CA HIS A 125 4.07 -7.23 3.14
C HIS A 125 5.08 -6.24 3.71
N ARG A 126 4.64 -5.10 4.24
CA ARG A 126 5.51 -4.16 4.95
C ARG A 126 6.14 -4.81 6.18
N GLY A 127 5.37 -5.60 6.96
CA GLY A 127 5.90 -6.35 8.10
C GLY A 127 7.03 -7.30 7.69
N GLN A 128 6.84 -8.05 6.60
CA GLN A 128 7.86 -8.93 6.04
C GLN A 128 9.12 -8.16 5.59
N SER A 129 8.93 -7.05 4.89
CA SER A 129 10.03 -6.20 4.40
C SER A 129 10.77 -5.52 5.55
N MET A 130 10.09 -5.08 6.60
CA MET A 130 10.72 -4.54 7.81
C MET A 130 11.56 -5.59 8.55
N ALA A 131 11.10 -6.85 8.59
CA ALA A 131 11.89 -7.95 9.14
C ALA A 131 13.16 -8.19 8.31
N ARG A 132 13.08 -8.12 6.97
CA ARG A 132 14.26 -8.20 6.10
C ARG A 132 15.24 -7.06 6.34
N ILE A 133 14.77 -5.81 6.44
CA ILE A 133 15.61 -4.64 6.75
C ILE A 133 16.35 -4.83 8.09
N LYS A 134 15.66 -5.37 9.10
CA LYS A 134 16.28 -5.70 10.39
C LYS A 134 17.35 -6.77 10.26
N ALA A 135 17.12 -7.81 9.46
CA ALA A 135 18.12 -8.86 9.18
C ALA A 135 19.34 -8.32 8.43
N LEU A 136 19.18 -7.24 7.65
CA LEU A 136 20.26 -6.53 6.98
C LEU A 136 21.02 -5.55 7.91
N GLY A 137 20.72 -5.53 9.20
CA GLY A 137 21.44 -4.74 10.22
C GLY A 137 20.90 -3.32 10.44
N ALA A 138 19.83 -2.91 9.73
CA ALA A 138 19.19 -1.62 10.00
C ALA A 138 18.12 -1.73 11.11
N ALA A 139 17.78 -0.59 11.72
CA ALA A 139 16.78 -0.50 12.78
C ALA A 139 15.53 0.24 12.26
N PRO A 140 14.55 -0.48 11.69
CA PRO A 140 13.31 0.16 11.24
C PRO A 140 12.51 0.68 12.44
N LYS A 141 11.85 1.84 12.27
CA LYS A 141 10.96 2.40 13.28
C LYS A 141 9.66 1.62 13.34
N ASN A 142 9.03 1.60 14.53
CA ASN A 142 7.68 1.07 14.67
C ASN A 142 6.67 1.95 13.91
N VAL A 143 5.86 1.30 13.08
CA VAL A 143 4.84 1.93 12.22
C VAL A 143 3.42 1.47 12.54
N ASP A 144 3.19 0.95 13.73
CA ASP A 144 1.85 0.54 14.17
C ASP A 144 0.86 1.71 14.12
N TYR A 145 -0.39 1.39 13.80
CA TYR A 145 -1.46 2.38 13.70
C TYR A 145 -1.64 3.19 14.99
N ILE A 146 -1.52 2.55 16.15
CA ILE A 146 -1.59 3.25 17.46
C ILE A 146 -0.44 4.26 17.65
N ILE A 147 0.75 3.99 17.11
CA ILE A 147 1.87 4.92 17.17
C ILE A 147 1.61 6.15 16.29
N TRP A 148 1.01 5.96 15.13
CA TRP A 148 0.60 7.04 14.25
C TRP A 148 -0.47 7.93 14.88
N LEU A 149 -1.48 7.33 15.54
CA LEU A 149 -2.49 8.06 16.32
C LEU A 149 -1.86 8.86 17.47
N TRP A 150 -0.99 8.20 18.26
CA TRP A 150 -0.28 8.84 19.36
C TRP A 150 0.56 10.04 18.90
N LYS A 151 1.17 9.96 17.71
CA LYS A 151 1.92 11.04 17.09
C LYS A 151 1.05 12.11 16.41
N GLN A 152 -0.24 12.14 16.65
CA GLN A 152 -1.19 13.10 16.10
C GLN A 152 -1.31 13.02 14.56
N LYS A 153 -1.28 11.78 14.02
CA LYS A 153 -1.53 11.50 12.60
C LYS A 153 -0.60 12.26 11.65
N PRO A 154 0.73 12.12 11.77
CA PRO A 154 1.65 12.84 10.89
C PRO A 154 1.46 12.45 9.42
N GLU A 155 1.66 13.42 8.54
CA GLU A 155 1.66 13.16 7.09
C GLU A 155 2.88 12.33 6.66
N ALA A 156 2.74 11.63 5.53
CA ALA A 156 3.84 10.94 4.88
C ALA A 156 4.90 11.95 4.40
N ARG A 157 6.17 11.63 4.61
CA ARG A 157 7.33 12.38 4.12
C ARG A 157 8.21 11.41 3.36
N TRP A 158 8.18 11.51 2.05
CA TRP A 158 8.89 10.61 1.12
C TRP A 158 10.37 10.99 0.92
#